data_9756ca4646aad2e86ef2bc4b8d07d544
#
_entry.id   9756ca4646aad2e86ef2bc4b8d07d544
#
_cell.length_a   1.000
_cell.length_b   1.000
_cell.length_c   1.000
_cell.angle_alpha   90.00
_cell.angle_beta   90.00
_cell.angle_gamma   90.00
#
_symmetry.space_group_name_H-M   'P 1'
#
loop_
_entity.id
_entity.type
_entity.pdbx_description
1 polymer ?
#
loop_
_entity_poly.entity_id
_entity_poly.type
_entity_poly.pdbx_seq_one_letter_code
_entity_poly.pdbx_strand_id
1 'polypeptide(L)' 'MERIGIKKEIDNLGRICIPKEMRKLFGLENEVELQITQEGILIKNPQYVLVKREKSK' A
#
# COMPACT_ATOMS: atom_id res chain seq x y z
N MET A 1 18.79 -5.34 2.19
CA MET A 1 17.73 -4.38 2.47
C MET A 1 16.78 -4.87 3.54
N GLU A 2 16.50 -4.01 4.45
CA GLU A 2 15.62 -4.41 5.53
C GLU A 2 14.22 -3.98 5.31
N ARG A 3 13.31 -4.77 5.79
CA ARG A 3 11.91 -4.42 5.74
C ARG A 3 11.47 -3.95 7.09
N ILE A 4 10.73 -2.88 7.09
CA ILE A 4 10.17 -2.34 8.31
C ILE A 4 8.70 -2.64 8.29
N GLY A 5 8.25 -3.30 9.34
CA GLY A 5 6.85 -3.68 9.39
C GLY A 5 6.26 -3.48 10.75
N ILE A 6 4.98 -3.32 10.79
CA ILE A 6 4.23 -3.28 12.03
C ILE A 6 3.09 -4.28 11.90
N LYS A 7 2.57 -4.66 13.03
CA LYS A 7 1.46 -5.60 13.05
C LYS A 7 0.18 -4.86 13.34
N LYS A 8 -0.84 -5.16 12.58
CA LYS A 8 -2.17 -4.60 12.79
C LYS A 8 -3.16 -5.73 12.91
N GLU A 9 -4.24 -5.48 13.58
CA GLU A 9 -5.27 -6.50 13.76
C GLU A 9 -6.33 -6.37 12.69
N ILE A 10 -6.86 -7.48 12.28
CA ILE A 10 -7.98 -7.52 11.35
C ILE A 10 -9.24 -7.70 12.18
N ASP A 11 -10.21 -6.81 12.00
CA ASP A 11 -11.43 -6.89 12.78
C ASP A 11 -12.39 -7.92 12.17
N ASN A 12 -13.57 -8.05 12.77
CA ASN A 12 -14.53 -9.07 12.34
C ASN A 12 -15.02 -8.86 10.92
N LEU A 13 -14.91 -7.67 10.43
CA LEU A 13 -15.37 -7.38 9.08
C LEU A 13 -14.23 -7.40 8.08
N GLY A 14 -13.06 -7.83 8.49
CA GLY A 14 -11.92 -7.92 7.59
C GLY A 14 -11.22 -6.60 7.35
N ARG A 15 -11.35 -5.66 8.27
CA ARG A 15 -10.76 -4.34 8.07
C ARG A 15 -9.52 -4.17 8.92
N ILE A 16 -8.58 -3.40 8.41
CA ILE A 16 -7.42 -3.00 9.18
C ILE A 16 -7.29 -1.49 9.07
N CYS A 17 -6.58 -0.92 10.02
CA CYS A 17 -6.33 0.50 10.01
C CYS A 17 -4.90 0.74 9.55
N ILE A 18 -4.74 1.51 8.49
CA ILE A 18 -3.41 1.85 8.01
C ILE A 18 -2.95 3.09 8.74
N PRO A 19 -1.79 3.04 9.39
CA PRO A 19 -1.32 4.19 10.16
C PRO A 19 -1.18 5.43 9.30
N LYS A 20 -1.42 6.56 9.93
CA LYS A 20 -1.43 7.82 9.22
C LYS A 20 -0.12 8.09 8.51
N GLU A 21 0.98 7.77 9.15
CA GLU A 21 2.27 8.05 8.54
C GLU A 21 2.52 7.20 7.31
N MET A 22 2.05 5.96 7.34
CA MET A 22 2.19 5.12 6.16
C MET A 22 1.33 5.62 5.03
N ARG A 23 0.13 6.12 5.36
CA ARG A 23 -0.73 6.68 4.33
C ARG A 23 -0.10 7.91 3.69
N LYS A 24 0.55 8.73 4.50
CA LYS A 24 1.17 9.93 3.98
C LYS A 24 2.34 9.63 3.07
N LEU A 25 3.11 8.62 3.42
CA LEU A 25 4.27 8.29 2.62
C LEU A 25 3.92 7.97 1.18
N PHE A 26 2.77 7.37 0.97
CA PHE A 26 2.41 6.92 -0.37
C PHE A 26 1.16 7.60 -0.91
N GLY A 27 0.69 8.63 -0.22
CA GLY A 27 -0.47 9.37 -0.71
C GLY A 27 -1.75 8.57 -0.71
N LEU A 28 -1.92 7.71 0.27
CA LEU A 28 -3.13 6.89 0.35
C LEU A 28 -4.22 7.71 1.01
N GLU A 29 -5.15 8.21 0.21
CA GLU A 29 -6.17 9.10 0.75
C GLU A 29 -7.55 8.51 0.67
N ASN A 30 -8.14 8.49 -0.50
CA ASN A 30 -9.54 8.08 -0.61
C ASN A 30 -9.69 6.65 -1.08
N GLU A 31 -8.76 6.17 -1.84
CA GLU A 31 -8.84 4.79 -2.31
C GLU A 31 -7.46 4.22 -2.46
N VAL A 32 -7.38 2.93 -2.41
CA VAL A 32 -6.12 2.22 -2.56
C VAL A 32 -6.35 1.07 -3.51
N GLU A 33 -5.28 0.59 -4.08
CA GLU A 33 -5.34 -0.58 -4.92
C GLU A 33 -4.69 -1.74 -4.17
N LEU A 34 -5.34 -2.88 -4.18
CA LEU A 34 -4.82 -4.06 -3.53
C LEU A 34 -4.34 -5.02 -4.60
N GLN A 35 -3.11 -5.47 -4.47
CA GLN A 35 -2.54 -6.41 -5.41
C GLN A 35 -2.04 -7.63 -4.65
N ILE A 36 -2.23 -8.80 -5.23
CA ILE A 36 -1.77 -10.04 -4.63
C ILE A 36 -0.36 -10.29 -5.11
N THR A 37 0.54 -10.50 -4.18
CA THR A 37 1.92 -10.82 -4.50
C THR A 37 2.29 -12.12 -3.84
N GLN A 38 3.49 -12.61 -4.11
CA GLN A 38 3.93 -13.84 -3.50
C GLN A 38 4.06 -13.72 -2.00
N GLU A 39 4.30 -12.54 -1.50
CA GLU A 39 4.50 -12.33 -0.07
C GLU A 39 3.25 -11.90 0.65
N GLY A 40 2.20 -11.59 -0.06
CA GLY A 40 0.98 -11.13 0.57
C GLY A 40 0.28 -10.13 -0.29
N ILE A 41 -0.42 -9.21 0.36
CA ILE A 41 -1.18 -8.20 -0.34
C ILE A 41 -0.43 -6.89 -0.29
N LEU A 42 -0.25 -6.30 -1.45
CA LEU A 42 0.36 -4.99 -1.56
C LEU A 42 -0.74 -3.95 -1.62
N ILE A 43 -0.63 -2.92 -0.79
CA ILE A 43 -1.56 -1.81 -0.79
C ILE A 43 -0.84 -0.62 -1.36
N LYS A 44 -1.37 -0.04 -2.42
CA LYS A 44 -0.65 1.03 -3.07
C LYS A 44 -1.61 2.14 -3.48
N ASN A 45 -1.04 3.28 -3.77
CA ASN A 45 -1.76 4.41 -4.33
C ASN A 45 -2.12 4.05 -5.77
N PRO A 46 -3.40 4.10 -6.13
CA PRO A 46 -3.78 3.70 -7.49
C PRO A 46 -3.17 4.57 -8.57
N GLN A 47 -2.73 5.75 -8.21
CA GLN A 47 -2.18 6.65 -9.20
C GLN A 47 -0.71 6.44 -9.46
N TYR A 48 -0.05 5.61 -8.65
CA TYR A 48 1.32 5.25 -8.93
C TYR A 48 1.34 4.24 -10.05
N VAL A 49 2.16 4.53 -11.04
CA VAL A 49 2.32 3.63 -12.15
C VAL A 49 3.72 3.11 -12.09
N LEU A 50 3.86 1.83 -11.89
CA LEU A 50 5.17 1.24 -11.76
C LEU A 50 5.98 1.35 -13.01
N VAL A 51 5.33 1.57 -14.06
CA VAL A 51 5.98 1.66 -15.32
C VAL A 51 6.54 3.00 -15.50
N LYS A 52 6.76 3.64 -14.90
CA LYS A 52 7.15 4.80 -15.06
C LYS A 52 8.28 5.09 -15.65
N ARG A 53 8.58 4.65 -16.21
CA ARG A 53 9.46 4.68 -16.71
C ARG A 53 9.60 5.16 -17.73
N GLU A 54 8.93 5.28 -18.09
CA GLU A 54 8.91 5.71 -18.80
C GLU A 54 8.94 6.70 -19.05
N LYS A 55 8.72 6.90 -18.98
CA LYS A 55 8.61 7.81 -19.03
C LYS A 55 9.16 8.52 -19.27
N SER A 56 9.07 8.40 -19.60
CA SER A 56 9.39 9.02 -19.74
C SER A 56 9.71 9.56 -20.15
N LYS A 57 9.51 9.56 -20.47
CA LYS A 57 9.61 10.17 -20.76
C LYS A 57 9.96 10.62 -20.73
#